data_c7894961cd8482d9b0af31e00f930cde
#
_entry.id   c7894961cd8482d9b0af31e00f930cde
#
_cell.length_a   1.000
_cell.length_b   1.000
_cell.length_c   1.000
_cell.angle_alpha   90.00
_cell.angle_beta   90.00
_cell.angle_gamma   90.00
#
_symmetry.space_group_name_H-M   'P 1'
#
loop_
_entity.id
_entity.type
_entity.pdbx_description
1 polymer ?
#
loop_
_entity_poly.entity_id
_entity_poly.type
_entity_poly.pdbx_seq_one_letter_code
_entity_poly.pdbx_strand_id
1 'polypeptide(L)'
;RCRTGKIMQYGEDGHRVKNGRDAVDWLHARYMRQQGKKASDFHLKQCLFGEHLLTERPDEMVALTESEKSAIICALVFPDFIWVSCGGKHGFKPDLCKPLAGRNVLVYADADAANEWREKITQLTFCKSIRLSDWSKGEPQGSKRDIADLILEEQKRKQVKPTTVGDVCRWMAELEIPKGRITFNI
;
A
#
# COMPACT_ATOMS: atom_id res chain seq x y z
N ARG A 1 -12.68 1.00 -14.98
CA ARG A 1 -12.29 0.36 -13.72
C ARG A 1 -12.60 1.31 -12.57
N CYS A 2 -13.10 0.81 -11.48
CA CYS A 2 -13.24 1.56 -10.23
C CYS A 2 -12.75 0.71 -9.06
N ARG A 3 -12.17 1.38 -8.08
CA ARG A 3 -11.76 0.75 -6.83
C ARG A 3 -12.89 0.89 -5.81
N THR A 4 -13.26 -0.20 -5.15
CA THR A 4 -14.13 -0.14 -4.00
C THR A 4 -13.31 -0.06 -2.72
N GLY A 5 -13.71 0.83 -1.81
CA GLY A 5 -13.10 0.95 -0.50
C GLY A 5 -13.61 -0.10 0.48
N LYS A 6 -12.70 -0.65 1.30
CA LYS A 6 -13.04 -1.39 2.50
C LYS A 6 -13.33 -0.38 3.61
N ILE A 7 -14.51 -0.47 4.21
CA ILE A 7 -14.92 0.38 5.33
C ILE A 7 -14.61 -0.37 6.62
N MET A 8 -13.81 0.23 7.48
CA MET A 8 -13.47 -0.32 8.80
C MET A 8 -13.92 0.66 9.86
N GLN A 9 -14.49 0.14 10.95
CA GLN A 9 -14.88 0.95 12.09
C GLN A 9 -13.78 0.99 13.13
N TYR A 10 -13.67 2.12 13.80
CA TYR A 10 -12.79 2.36 14.94
C TYR A 10 -13.63 2.81 16.13
N GLY A 11 -13.29 2.33 17.30
CA GLY A 11 -13.89 2.77 18.56
C GLY A 11 -13.39 4.16 18.99
N GLU A 12 -13.97 4.71 20.03
CA GLU A 12 -13.55 5.98 20.63
C GLU A 12 -12.11 5.92 21.18
N ASP A 13 -11.64 4.72 21.52
CA ASP A 13 -10.27 4.43 21.93
C ASP A 13 -9.25 4.45 20.79
N GLY A 14 -9.71 4.69 19.55
CA GLY A 14 -8.89 4.68 18.34
C GLY A 14 -8.51 3.28 17.86
N HIS A 15 -8.99 2.22 18.49
CA HIS A 15 -8.73 0.85 18.05
C HIS A 15 -9.78 0.36 17.07
N ARG A 16 -9.32 -0.50 16.14
CA ARG A 16 -10.20 -1.09 15.14
C ARG A 16 -11.20 -2.04 15.79
N VAL A 17 -12.49 -1.88 15.48
CA VAL A 17 -13.54 -2.82 15.84
C VAL A 17 -13.31 -4.14 15.08
N LYS A 18 -13.07 -5.23 15.80
CA LYS A 18 -12.75 -6.55 15.21
C LYS A 18 -13.95 -7.47 15.10
N ASN A 19 -14.96 -7.27 15.92
CA ASN A 19 -16.11 -8.15 16.07
C ASN A 19 -17.39 -7.38 15.80
N GLY A 20 -18.39 -8.07 15.23
CA GLY A 20 -19.70 -7.49 14.93
C GLY A 20 -20.01 -7.47 13.43
N ARG A 21 -21.31 -7.37 13.13
CA ARG A 21 -21.81 -7.40 11.75
C ARG A 21 -21.25 -6.26 10.87
N ASP A 22 -20.94 -5.13 11.50
CA ASP A 22 -20.50 -3.91 10.82
C ASP A 22 -18.99 -3.62 10.98
N ALA A 23 -18.22 -4.53 11.60
CA ALA A 23 -16.78 -4.34 11.81
C ALA A 23 -16.01 -4.13 10.51
N VAL A 24 -16.46 -4.74 9.42
CA VAL A 24 -15.93 -4.57 8.08
C VAL A 24 -17.08 -4.52 7.08
N ASP A 25 -17.10 -3.49 6.25
CA ASP A 25 -18.03 -3.35 5.14
C ASP A 25 -17.29 -2.98 3.86
N TRP A 26 -17.99 -2.98 2.74
CA TRP A 26 -17.46 -2.59 1.44
C TRP A 26 -18.36 -1.53 0.80
N LEU A 27 -17.75 -0.49 0.26
CA LEU A 27 -18.49 0.63 -0.32
C LEU A 27 -19.51 0.17 -1.38
N HIS A 28 -19.10 -0.71 -2.30
CA HIS A 28 -20.01 -1.25 -3.32
C HIS A 28 -21.15 -2.06 -2.73
N ALA A 29 -20.89 -2.86 -1.68
CA ALA A 29 -21.92 -3.64 -1.02
C ALA A 29 -22.94 -2.72 -0.30
N ARG A 30 -22.44 -1.67 0.34
CA ARG A 30 -23.29 -0.65 0.97
C ARG A 30 -24.16 0.08 -0.05
N TYR A 31 -23.57 0.50 -1.17
CA TYR A 31 -24.29 1.11 -2.27
C TYR A 31 -25.41 0.19 -2.81
N MET A 32 -25.10 -1.07 -3.08
CA MET A 32 -26.09 -2.04 -3.58
C MET A 32 -27.25 -2.25 -2.59
N ARG A 33 -26.94 -2.38 -1.29
CA ARG A 33 -27.99 -2.48 -0.26
C ARG A 33 -28.92 -1.26 -0.23
N GLN A 34 -28.37 -0.05 -0.39
CA GLN A 34 -29.18 1.18 -0.48
C GLN A 34 -30.11 1.18 -1.71
N GLN A 35 -29.73 0.46 -2.77
CA GLN A 35 -30.58 0.28 -3.96
C GLN A 35 -31.53 -0.93 -3.86
N GLY A 36 -31.61 -1.59 -2.71
CA GLY A 36 -32.40 -2.81 -2.52
C GLY A 36 -31.88 -4.03 -3.29
N LYS A 37 -30.61 -4.02 -3.71
CA LYS A 37 -29.96 -5.08 -4.50
C LYS A 37 -28.95 -5.87 -3.67
N LYS A 38 -28.57 -7.04 -4.16
CA LYS A 38 -27.51 -7.87 -3.55
C LYS A 38 -26.15 -7.34 -3.92
N ALA A 39 -25.16 -7.44 -3.02
CA ALA A 39 -23.77 -7.07 -3.30
C ALA A 39 -23.17 -7.86 -4.47
N SER A 40 -23.60 -9.12 -4.67
CA SER A 40 -23.20 -9.98 -5.80
C SER A 40 -23.60 -9.44 -7.18
N ASP A 41 -24.61 -8.57 -7.25
CA ASP A 41 -25.08 -8.01 -8.52
C ASP A 41 -24.17 -6.85 -8.99
N PHE A 42 -23.19 -6.46 -8.18
CA PHE A 42 -22.19 -5.48 -8.56
C PHE A 42 -20.98 -6.16 -9.24
N HIS A 43 -20.80 -5.90 -10.52
CA HIS A 43 -19.67 -6.43 -11.30
C HIS A 43 -18.38 -5.68 -10.97
N LEU A 44 -17.82 -5.97 -9.79
CA LEU A 44 -16.62 -5.32 -9.30
C LEU A 44 -15.38 -5.75 -10.10
N LYS A 45 -14.66 -4.77 -10.64
CA LYS A 45 -13.32 -4.94 -11.20
C LYS A 45 -12.36 -3.96 -10.53
N GLN A 46 -11.59 -4.44 -9.58
CA GLN A 46 -10.59 -3.65 -8.85
C GLN A 46 -9.49 -3.12 -9.77
N CYS A 47 -8.90 -2.01 -9.36
CA CYS A 47 -7.69 -1.42 -9.91
C CYS A 47 -6.67 -1.19 -8.79
N LEU A 48 -5.42 -0.92 -9.11
CA LEU A 48 -4.44 -0.48 -8.12
C LEU A 48 -4.84 0.89 -7.54
N PHE A 49 -4.60 1.10 -6.26
CA PHE A 49 -4.62 2.45 -5.72
C PHE A 49 -3.46 3.23 -6.34
N GLY A 50 -3.70 4.47 -6.78
CA GLY A 50 -2.68 5.25 -7.49
C GLY A 50 -2.47 4.86 -8.96
N GLU A 51 -3.25 3.93 -9.53
CA GLU A 51 -3.10 3.45 -10.92
C GLU A 51 -3.12 4.59 -11.96
N HIS A 52 -3.87 5.66 -11.73
CA HIS A 52 -3.95 6.82 -12.63
C HIS A 52 -2.60 7.53 -12.81
N LEU A 53 -1.74 7.54 -11.79
CA LEU A 53 -0.42 8.16 -11.83
C LEU A 53 0.52 7.47 -12.84
N LEU A 54 0.28 6.20 -13.15
CA LEU A 54 1.06 5.46 -14.14
C LEU A 54 0.99 6.09 -15.54
N THR A 55 -0.15 6.69 -15.88
CA THR A 55 -0.33 7.37 -17.17
C THR A 55 0.32 8.75 -17.17
N GLU A 56 0.30 9.43 -16.04
CA GLU A 56 0.87 10.77 -15.89
C GLU A 56 2.41 10.76 -15.88
N ARG A 57 3.01 9.67 -15.40
CA ARG A 57 4.46 9.53 -15.19
C ARG A 57 4.97 8.21 -15.82
N PRO A 58 5.01 8.10 -17.16
CA PRO A 58 5.20 6.82 -17.87
C PRO A 58 6.59 6.20 -17.66
N ASP A 59 7.62 6.99 -17.43
CA ASP A 59 9.02 6.53 -17.38
C ASP A 59 9.53 6.28 -15.96
N GLU A 60 8.78 6.68 -14.95
CA GLU A 60 9.24 6.58 -13.57
C GLU A 60 9.08 5.17 -13.00
N MET A 61 9.97 4.86 -12.05
CA MET A 61 9.92 3.60 -11.31
C MET A 61 8.65 3.52 -10.47
N VAL A 62 8.02 2.36 -10.47
CA VAL A 62 6.82 2.10 -9.67
C VAL A 62 7.22 1.38 -8.39
N ALA A 63 6.72 1.86 -7.25
CA ALA A 63 6.81 1.19 -5.96
C ALA A 63 5.42 0.66 -5.57
N LEU A 64 5.31 -0.64 -5.31
CA LEU A 64 4.04 -1.30 -4.99
C LEU A 64 4.04 -1.75 -3.54
N THR A 65 3.02 -1.35 -2.80
CA THR A 65 2.79 -1.73 -1.40
C THR A 65 1.51 -2.55 -1.23
N GLU A 66 1.33 -3.13 -0.05
CA GLU A 66 0.11 -3.84 0.27
C GLU A 66 -1.06 -2.88 0.51
N SER A 67 -0.86 -1.84 1.31
CA SER A 67 -1.92 -0.94 1.77
C SER A 67 -1.85 0.44 1.13
N GLU A 68 -3.01 1.09 1.02
CA GLU A 68 -3.12 2.50 0.59
C GLU A 68 -2.42 3.44 1.56
N LYS A 69 -2.49 3.17 2.87
CA LYS A 69 -1.80 3.92 3.92
C LYS A 69 -0.30 3.99 3.61
N SER A 70 0.30 2.84 3.34
CA SER A 70 1.74 2.74 3.07
C SER A 70 2.11 3.44 1.77
N ALA A 71 1.30 3.33 0.72
CA ALA A 71 1.52 4.04 -0.54
C ALA A 71 1.49 5.57 -0.36
N ILE A 72 0.53 6.10 0.41
CA ILE A 72 0.42 7.55 0.67
C ILE A 72 1.61 8.04 1.48
N ILE A 73 1.93 7.37 2.59
CA ILE A 73 3.05 7.77 3.46
C ILE A 73 4.37 7.75 2.69
N CYS A 74 4.61 6.68 1.94
CA CYS A 74 5.83 6.57 1.15
C CYS A 74 5.90 7.60 0.02
N ALA A 75 4.80 7.95 -0.63
CA ALA A 75 4.77 8.98 -1.68
C ALA A 75 5.15 10.37 -1.15
N LEU A 76 4.84 10.67 0.11
CA LEU A 76 5.23 11.93 0.75
C LEU A 76 6.73 12.01 1.04
N VAL A 77 7.36 10.85 1.29
CA VAL A 77 8.78 10.77 1.67
C VAL A 77 9.69 10.52 0.46
N PHE A 78 9.19 9.76 -0.50
CA PHE A 78 9.92 9.35 -1.71
C PHE A 78 9.12 9.71 -2.97
N PRO A 79 9.02 11.01 -3.31
CA PRO A 79 8.18 11.49 -4.42
C PRO A 79 8.68 11.08 -5.81
N ASP A 80 9.95 10.64 -5.91
CA ASP A 80 10.55 10.20 -7.18
C ASP A 80 10.00 8.87 -7.69
N PHE A 81 9.20 8.16 -6.87
CA PHE A 81 8.55 6.92 -7.26
C PHE A 81 7.05 7.13 -7.46
N ILE A 82 6.47 6.34 -8.34
CA ILE A 82 5.01 6.19 -8.38
C ILE A 82 4.60 5.13 -7.37
N TRP A 83 3.99 5.56 -6.27
CA TRP A 83 3.52 4.65 -5.24
C TRP A 83 2.10 4.18 -5.53
N VAL A 84 1.96 2.86 -5.64
CA VAL A 84 0.67 2.19 -5.87
C VAL A 84 0.43 1.13 -4.78
N SER A 85 -0.82 0.74 -4.56
CA SER A 85 -1.09 -0.41 -3.69
C SER A 85 -2.10 -1.37 -4.29
N CYS A 86 -1.98 -2.64 -3.91
CA CYS A 86 -2.90 -3.70 -4.33
C CYS A 86 -4.12 -3.87 -3.40
N GLY A 87 -4.14 -3.17 -2.24
CA GLY A 87 -5.29 -3.16 -1.33
C GLY A 87 -5.40 -4.36 -0.42
N GLY A 88 -4.30 -5.01 -0.11
CA GLY A 88 -4.21 -6.13 0.81
C GLY A 88 -3.45 -7.32 0.25
N LYS A 89 -3.01 -8.21 1.11
CA LYS A 89 -2.17 -9.38 0.80
C LYS A 89 -2.67 -10.21 -0.40
N HIS A 90 -3.99 -10.40 -0.48
CA HIS A 90 -4.61 -11.17 -1.57
C HIS A 90 -4.88 -10.36 -2.84
N GLY A 91 -4.66 -9.05 -2.79
CA GLY A 91 -4.76 -8.17 -3.96
C GLY A 91 -3.57 -8.29 -4.91
N PHE A 92 -2.41 -8.75 -4.43
CA PHE A 92 -1.23 -8.93 -5.25
C PHE A 92 -1.38 -10.17 -6.14
N LYS A 93 -1.85 -9.96 -7.36
CA LYS A 93 -2.10 -11.00 -8.37
C LYS A 93 -1.98 -10.44 -9.78
N PRO A 94 -1.65 -11.28 -10.79
CA PRO A 94 -1.38 -10.83 -12.15
C PRO A 94 -2.47 -9.95 -12.76
N ASP A 95 -3.74 -10.32 -12.61
CA ASP A 95 -4.83 -9.55 -13.21
C ASP A 95 -4.96 -8.13 -12.70
N LEU A 96 -4.73 -7.91 -11.39
CA LEU A 96 -4.73 -6.57 -10.80
C LEU A 96 -3.51 -5.77 -11.23
N CYS A 97 -2.38 -6.44 -11.39
CA CYS A 97 -1.07 -5.83 -11.69
C CYS A 97 -0.82 -5.61 -13.20
N LYS A 98 -1.74 -6.00 -14.10
CA LYS A 98 -1.60 -5.77 -15.55
C LYS A 98 -1.22 -4.33 -15.96
N PRO A 99 -1.69 -3.27 -15.28
CA PRO A 99 -1.26 -1.90 -15.59
C PRO A 99 0.24 -1.63 -15.38
N LEU A 100 0.95 -2.53 -14.70
CA LEU A 100 2.40 -2.46 -14.50
C LEU A 100 3.21 -3.04 -15.68
N ALA A 101 2.54 -3.46 -16.76
CA ALA A 101 3.23 -3.99 -17.95
C ALA A 101 4.24 -2.98 -18.51
N GLY A 102 5.44 -3.46 -18.80
CA GLY A 102 6.53 -2.64 -19.32
C GLY A 102 7.22 -1.73 -18.31
N ARG A 103 6.78 -1.72 -17.02
CA ARG A 103 7.33 -0.84 -15.97
C ARG A 103 8.43 -1.53 -15.17
N ASN A 104 9.34 -0.70 -14.62
CA ASN A 104 10.24 -1.14 -13.57
C ASN A 104 9.51 -1.05 -12.24
N VAL A 105 9.45 -2.17 -11.51
CA VAL A 105 8.62 -2.27 -10.29
C VAL A 105 9.48 -2.74 -9.11
N LEU A 106 9.39 -2.00 -8.00
CA LEU A 106 9.95 -2.38 -6.71
C LEU A 106 8.78 -2.68 -5.75
N VAL A 107 8.77 -3.88 -5.18
CA VAL A 107 7.66 -4.37 -4.36
C VAL A 107 8.03 -4.29 -2.88
N TYR A 108 7.19 -3.65 -2.09
CA TYR A 108 7.31 -3.52 -0.63
C TYR A 108 6.18 -4.32 0.03
N ALA A 109 6.41 -5.61 0.22
CA ALA A 109 5.49 -6.46 0.95
C ALA A 109 5.52 -6.16 2.45
N ASP A 110 4.40 -6.33 3.14
CA ASP A 110 4.40 -6.38 4.60
C ASP A 110 5.29 -7.55 5.08
N ALA A 111 5.85 -7.44 6.28
CA ALA A 111 6.85 -8.41 6.76
C ALA A 111 6.33 -9.86 6.76
N ASP A 112 5.04 -10.07 7.10
CA ASP A 112 4.39 -11.39 7.11
C ASP A 112 3.96 -11.88 5.71
N ALA A 113 4.04 -11.02 4.69
CA ALA A 113 3.68 -11.35 3.31
C ALA A 113 4.92 -11.56 2.41
N ALA A 114 6.11 -11.19 2.85
CA ALA A 114 7.32 -11.13 2.03
C ALA A 114 7.65 -12.46 1.32
N ASN A 115 7.53 -13.60 2.01
CA ASN A 115 7.81 -14.91 1.41
C ASN A 115 6.79 -15.28 0.34
N GLU A 116 5.49 -15.08 0.62
CA GLU A 116 4.41 -15.36 -0.34
C GLU A 116 4.55 -14.44 -1.58
N TRP A 117 4.88 -13.19 -1.37
CA TRP A 117 5.03 -12.23 -2.47
C TRP A 117 6.28 -12.49 -3.30
N ARG A 118 7.33 -13.04 -2.72
CA ARG A 118 8.54 -13.48 -3.44
C ARG A 118 8.20 -14.52 -4.51
N GLU A 119 7.30 -15.44 -4.20
CA GLU A 119 6.82 -16.41 -5.18
C GLU A 119 5.91 -15.77 -6.22
N LYS A 120 5.01 -14.87 -5.78
CA LYS A 120 4.05 -14.22 -6.68
C LYS A 120 4.68 -13.28 -7.71
N ILE A 121 5.78 -12.60 -7.39
CA ILE A 121 6.45 -11.71 -8.35
C ILE A 121 6.91 -12.45 -9.61
N THR A 122 7.21 -13.74 -9.50
CA THR A 122 7.63 -14.55 -10.66
C THR A 122 6.54 -14.69 -11.72
N GLN A 123 5.28 -14.46 -11.35
CA GLN A 123 4.13 -14.52 -12.25
C GLN A 123 3.90 -13.21 -13.02
N LEU A 124 4.55 -12.11 -12.63
CA LEU A 124 4.39 -10.79 -13.25
C LEU A 124 5.43 -10.58 -14.37
N THR A 125 5.51 -11.53 -15.30
CA THR A 125 6.49 -11.56 -16.40
C THR A 125 6.32 -10.42 -17.42
N PHE A 126 5.21 -9.72 -17.37
CA PHE A 126 4.90 -8.58 -18.24
C PHE A 126 5.55 -7.27 -17.77
N CYS A 127 6.10 -7.19 -16.57
CA CYS A 127 6.89 -6.05 -16.10
C CYS A 127 8.25 -6.02 -16.84
N LYS A 128 8.78 -4.82 -17.10
CA LYS A 128 10.14 -4.67 -17.63
C LYS A 128 11.18 -5.21 -16.65
N SER A 129 11.01 -4.88 -15.37
CA SER A 129 11.70 -5.52 -14.26
C SER A 129 10.80 -5.52 -13.03
N ILE A 130 10.95 -6.53 -12.17
CA ILE A 130 10.27 -6.57 -10.89
C ILE A 130 11.17 -7.17 -9.83
N ARG A 131 11.24 -6.54 -8.66
CA ARG A 131 12.03 -7.01 -7.51
C ARG A 131 11.26 -6.81 -6.21
N LEU A 132 11.50 -7.69 -5.26
CA LEU A 132 11.04 -7.52 -3.88
C LEU A 132 12.10 -6.75 -3.10
N SER A 133 11.69 -5.71 -2.39
CA SER A 133 12.55 -4.98 -1.45
C SER A 133 12.95 -5.86 -0.27
N ASP A 134 14.16 -5.69 0.19
CA ASP A 134 14.71 -6.40 1.35
C ASP A 134 14.48 -5.67 2.68
N TRP A 135 13.61 -4.65 2.71
CA TRP A 135 13.38 -3.80 3.88
C TRP A 135 12.98 -4.61 5.13
N SER A 136 12.27 -5.73 4.95
CA SER A 136 11.80 -6.60 6.04
C SER A 136 12.80 -7.65 6.47
N LYS A 137 14.00 -7.70 5.86
CA LYS A 137 15.06 -8.59 6.31
C LYS A 137 15.45 -8.25 7.75
N GLY A 138 15.38 -9.25 8.64
CA GLY A 138 15.64 -9.07 10.07
C GLY A 138 14.44 -8.72 10.93
N GLU A 139 13.25 -8.54 10.34
CA GLU A 139 12.02 -8.45 11.11
C GLU A 139 11.71 -9.80 11.77
N PRO A 140 11.17 -9.80 13.01
CA PRO A 140 10.79 -11.02 13.71
C PRO A 140 9.79 -11.85 12.90
N GLN A 141 9.84 -13.17 13.03
CA GLN A 141 8.86 -14.04 12.40
C GLN A 141 7.44 -13.69 12.86
N GLY A 142 6.54 -13.49 11.89
CA GLY A 142 5.15 -13.11 12.16
C GLY A 142 4.94 -11.61 12.41
N SER A 143 5.98 -10.78 12.24
CA SER A 143 5.84 -9.32 12.24
C SER A 143 4.83 -8.89 11.17
N LYS A 144 3.91 -8.00 11.55
CA LYS A 144 2.92 -7.40 10.63
C LYS A 144 3.28 -5.97 10.25
N ARG A 145 4.53 -5.59 10.45
CA ARG A 145 5.01 -4.25 10.12
C ARG A 145 5.05 -4.06 8.62
N ASP A 146 4.80 -2.84 8.22
CA ASP A 146 4.94 -2.38 6.84
C ASP A 146 6.03 -1.30 6.73
N ILE A 147 6.35 -0.89 5.52
CA ILE A 147 7.36 0.15 5.27
C ILE A 147 6.97 1.50 5.90
N ALA A 148 5.69 1.82 6.01
CA ALA A 148 5.24 3.04 6.65
C ALA A 148 5.49 3.03 8.16
N ASP A 149 5.38 1.86 8.81
CA ASP A 149 5.71 1.73 10.23
C ASP A 149 7.18 2.05 10.50
N LEU A 150 8.08 1.60 9.62
CA LEU A 150 9.50 1.94 9.69
C LEU A 150 9.74 3.45 9.57
N ILE A 151 9.09 4.08 8.59
CA ILE A 151 9.15 5.53 8.38
C ILE A 151 8.67 6.28 9.63
N LEU A 152 7.51 5.90 10.16
CA LEU A 152 6.90 6.55 11.33
C LEU A 152 7.73 6.35 12.62
N GLU A 153 8.40 5.22 12.78
CA GLU A 153 9.30 5.00 13.92
C GLU A 153 10.54 5.89 13.89
N GLU A 154 11.16 6.04 12.72
CA GLU A 154 12.30 6.96 12.58
C GLU A 154 11.92 8.39 12.97
N GLN A 155 10.66 8.74 12.74
CA GLN A 155 10.13 10.04 13.12
C GLN A 155 9.94 10.22 14.61
N LYS A 156 9.38 9.21 15.27
CA LYS A 156 9.24 9.23 16.74
C LYS A 156 10.61 9.38 17.41
N ARG A 157 11.66 8.79 16.84
CA ARG A 157 13.03 8.93 17.35
C ARG A 157 13.56 10.35 17.25
N LYS A 158 13.14 11.10 16.22
CA LYS A 158 13.53 12.52 16.05
C LYS A 158 12.75 13.49 16.94
N GLN A 159 11.83 13.00 17.78
CA GLN A 159 11.01 13.77 18.75
C GLN A 159 10.19 14.93 18.14
N VAL A 160 9.91 14.90 16.86
CA VAL A 160 9.07 15.91 16.21
C VAL A 160 7.62 15.41 16.23
N LYS A 161 6.73 16.13 16.94
CA LYS A 161 5.29 15.87 16.92
C LYS A 161 4.63 16.89 15.99
N PRO A 162 4.23 16.50 14.78
CA PRO A 162 3.49 17.40 13.91
C PRO A 162 2.09 17.68 14.51
N THR A 163 1.69 18.94 14.48
CA THR A 163 0.41 19.41 15.03
C THR A 163 -0.61 19.69 13.94
N THR A 164 -0.19 19.83 12.69
CA THR A 164 -1.05 20.07 11.54
C THR A 164 -0.69 19.15 10.38
N VAL A 165 -1.59 18.99 9.41
CA VAL A 165 -1.30 18.24 8.17
C VAL A 165 -0.11 18.85 7.41
N GLY A 166 0.02 20.17 7.41
CA GLY A 166 1.17 20.86 6.81
C GLY A 166 2.49 20.53 7.53
N ASP A 167 2.46 20.42 8.85
CA ASP A 167 3.62 20.01 9.65
C ASP A 167 3.98 18.56 9.38
N VAL A 168 2.99 17.67 9.23
CA VAL A 168 3.20 16.27 8.85
C VAL A 168 3.91 16.19 7.51
N CYS A 169 3.45 16.90 6.50
CA CYS A 169 4.05 16.90 5.17
C CYS A 169 5.49 17.44 5.20
N ARG A 170 5.72 18.56 5.88
CA ARG A 170 7.05 19.16 6.02
C ARG A 170 8.01 18.22 6.74
N TRP A 171 7.57 17.71 7.84
CA TRP A 171 8.30 16.79 8.69
C TRP A 171 8.63 15.46 7.98
N MET A 172 7.72 14.92 7.18
CA MET A 172 7.99 13.76 6.33
C MET A 172 9.00 14.06 5.21
N ALA A 173 9.03 15.30 4.70
CA ALA A 173 10.02 15.74 3.72
C ALA A 173 11.44 15.92 4.32
N GLU A 174 11.53 16.17 5.62
CA GLU A 174 12.80 16.35 6.36
C GLU A 174 13.37 15.03 6.90
N LEU A 175 12.70 13.92 6.65
CA LEU A 175 13.12 12.60 7.11
C LEU A 175 14.40 12.15 6.43
N GLU A 176 15.49 12.14 7.20
CA GLU A 176 16.67 11.35 6.84
C GLU A 176 16.45 9.90 7.26
N ILE A 177 16.00 9.08 6.34
CA ILE A 177 15.92 7.64 6.56
C ILE A 177 17.34 7.08 6.42
N PRO A 178 17.83 6.29 7.39
CA PRO A 178 19.16 5.72 7.31
C PRO A 178 19.32 4.96 6.00
N LYS A 179 20.23 5.40 5.15
CA LYS A 179 20.51 4.85 3.81
C LYS A 179 20.81 3.34 3.80
N GLY A 180 21.04 2.72 4.96
CA GLY A 180 21.32 1.29 5.09
C GLY A 180 20.10 0.38 5.28
N ARG A 181 18.91 0.92 5.64
CA ARG A 181 17.69 0.12 5.84
C ARG A 181 16.73 0.15 4.66
N ILE A 182 16.82 1.16 3.80
CA ILE A 182 16.07 1.25 2.57
C ILE A 182 17.07 1.43 1.45
N THR A 183 17.69 0.35 1.03
CA THR A 183 18.54 0.34 -0.15
C THR A 183 17.64 0.22 -1.37
N PHE A 184 17.51 1.31 -2.10
CA PHE A 184 17.06 1.28 -3.48
C PHE A 184 18.23 0.74 -4.32
N ASN A 185 18.42 -0.56 -4.36
CA ASN A 185 19.30 -1.19 -5.34
C ASN A 185 18.60 -1.05 -6.70
N ILE A 186 18.92 0.02 -7.41
CA ILE A 186 18.53 0.29 -8.80
C ILE A 186 19.26 -0.69 -9.73
#